data_0e289661c251130ce6e202651e548096
#
_entry.id   0e289661c251130ce6e202651e548096
#
_cell.length_a   1.000
_cell.length_b   1.000
_cell.length_c   1.000
_cell.angle_alpha   90.00
_cell.angle_beta   90.00
_cell.angle_gamma   90.00
#
_symmetry.space_group_name_H-M   'P 1'
#
loop_
_entity.id
_entity.type
_entity.pdbx_description
1 polymer ?
#
loop_
_entity_poly.entity_id
_entity_poly.type
_entity_poly.pdbx_seq_one_letter_code
_entity_poly.pdbx_strand_id
1 'polypeptide(L)'
;MVEIKGKDIVFRIDSVLKKRNLKRKAVADAVGISLQPFTSWANRGSIPGADIAYHIAEYLDVSVDWLLTGIEKTQDSNLPPPEIIELAEDIYRLPVEFQKIIIGNVEDYKALCFKLEKESTQGIG
;
A
#
# COMPACT_ATOMS: atom_id res chain seq x y z
N MET A 1 9.76 6.29 -16.30
CA MET A 1 8.93 7.25 -15.55
C MET A 1 7.46 6.98 -15.82
N VAL A 2 6.66 6.88 -14.76
CA VAL A 2 5.22 6.62 -14.91
C VAL A 2 4.52 7.92 -15.32
N GLU A 3 3.72 7.85 -16.37
CA GLU A 3 2.93 9.01 -16.82
C GLU A 3 1.66 9.12 -15.98
N ILE A 4 1.42 10.28 -15.40
CA ILE A 4 0.23 10.56 -14.59
C ILE A 4 -0.80 11.27 -15.47
N LYS A 5 -1.96 10.64 -15.65
CA LYS A 5 -3.04 11.15 -16.48
C LYS A 5 -4.30 11.38 -15.67
N GLY A 6 -4.91 12.55 -15.83
CA GLY A 6 -6.15 12.89 -15.16
C GLY A 6 -7.28 11.92 -15.47
N LYS A 7 -7.37 11.46 -16.71
CA LYS A 7 -8.36 10.48 -17.16
C LYS A 7 -8.26 9.17 -16.36
N ASP A 8 -7.05 8.68 -16.14
CA ASP A 8 -6.82 7.45 -15.40
C ASP A 8 -7.15 7.63 -13.91
N ILE A 9 -6.83 8.80 -13.36
CA ILE A 9 -7.15 9.13 -11.97
C ILE A 9 -8.66 9.11 -11.76
N VAL A 10 -9.43 9.75 -12.64
CA VAL A 10 -10.89 9.75 -12.57
C VAL A 10 -11.45 8.35 -12.71
N PHE A 11 -10.89 7.54 -13.60
CA PHE A 11 -11.28 6.13 -13.77
C PHE A 11 -11.10 5.34 -12.47
N ARG A 12 -9.99 5.54 -11.77
CA ARG A 12 -9.72 4.86 -10.49
C ARG A 12 -10.69 5.33 -9.41
N ILE A 13 -10.95 6.65 -9.34
CA ILE A 13 -11.93 7.20 -8.40
C ILE A 13 -13.31 6.57 -8.65
N ASP A 14 -13.75 6.55 -9.90
CA ASP A 14 -15.06 5.98 -10.26
C ASP A 14 -15.14 4.49 -9.95
N SER A 15 -14.05 3.76 -10.15
CA SER A 15 -13.99 2.32 -9.83
C SER A 15 -14.22 2.05 -8.34
N VAL A 16 -13.61 2.84 -7.47
CA VAL A 16 -13.80 2.72 -6.02
C VAL A 16 -15.22 3.13 -5.63
N LEU A 17 -15.71 4.23 -6.20
CA LEU A 17 -17.06 4.72 -5.92
C LEU A 17 -18.11 3.69 -6.30
N LYS A 18 -17.95 3.05 -7.46
CA LYS A 18 -18.87 2.03 -7.93
C LYS A 18 -18.92 0.84 -6.96
N LYS A 19 -17.77 0.39 -6.48
CA LYS A 19 -17.70 -0.69 -5.50
C LYS A 19 -18.41 -0.36 -4.19
N ARG A 20 -18.38 0.91 -3.79
CA ARG A 20 -18.98 1.39 -2.55
C ARG A 20 -20.38 1.96 -2.73
N ASN A 21 -20.90 1.93 -3.95
CA ASN A 21 -22.19 2.48 -4.29
C ASN A 21 -22.30 3.97 -3.94
N LEU A 22 -21.24 4.73 -4.25
CA LEU A 22 -21.14 6.16 -4.00
C LEU A 22 -21.04 6.93 -5.33
N LYS A 23 -21.35 8.23 -5.29
CA LYS A 23 -21.25 9.11 -6.45
C LYS A 23 -20.09 10.10 -6.27
N ARG A 24 -19.61 10.69 -7.38
CA ARG A 24 -18.56 11.71 -7.36
C ARG A 24 -18.86 12.87 -6.41
N LYS A 25 -20.15 13.21 -6.26
CA LYS A 25 -20.58 14.28 -5.36
C LYS A 25 -20.14 14.01 -3.91
N ALA A 26 -20.19 12.75 -3.47
CA ALA A 26 -19.77 12.39 -2.12
C ALA A 26 -18.30 12.72 -1.89
N VAL A 27 -17.45 12.42 -2.87
CA VAL A 27 -16.01 12.74 -2.79
C VAL A 27 -15.82 14.27 -2.83
N ALA A 28 -16.47 14.94 -3.74
CA ALA A 28 -16.36 16.39 -3.91
C ALA A 28 -16.74 17.12 -2.62
N ASP A 29 -17.85 16.72 -2.01
CA ASP A 29 -18.31 17.31 -0.75
C ASP A 29 -17.33 17.04 0.40
N ALA A 30 -16.81 15.81 0.48
CA ALA A 30 -15.88 15.42 1.54
C ALA A 30 -14.54 16.18 1.43
N VAL A 31 -14.09 16.45 0.22
CA VAL A 31 -12.83 17.14 -0.05
C VAL A 31 -13.00 18.65 -0.10
N GLY A 32 -14.23 19.13 -0.27
CA GLY A 32 -14.55 20.57 -0.30
C GLY A 32 -14.32 21.19 -1.65
N ILE A 33 -14.53 20.44 -2.74
CA ILE A 33 -14.43 20.96 -4.12
C ILE A 33 -15.76 20.76 -4.85
N SER A 34 -15.92 21.45 -6.00
CA SER A 34 -17.06 21.25 -6.88
C SER A 34 -16.84 20.02 -7.76
N LEU A 35 -17.86 19.64 -8.54
CA LEU A 35 -17.76 18.55 -9.50
C LEU A 35 -16.99 18.92 -10.78
N GLN A 36 -16.84 20.21 -11.04
CA GLN A 36 -16.22 20.70 -12.27
C GLN A 36 -14.78 20.21 -12.48
N PRO A 37 -13.92 20.17 -11.46
CA PRO A 37 -12.55 19.63 -11.63
C PRO A 37 -12.51 18.21 -12.17
N PHE A 38 -13.44 17.34 -11.77
CA PHE A 38 -13.48 15.96 -12.24
C PHE A 38 -13.64 15.91 -13.77
N THR A 39 -14.47 16.77 -14.33
CA THR A 39 -14.65 16.88 -15.78
C THR A 39 -13.36 17.33 -16.46
N SER A 40 -12.67 18.30 -15.86
CA SER A 40 -11.39 18.80 -16.37
C SER A 40 -10.32 17.71 -16.36
N TRP A 41 -10.22 16.94 -15.28
CA TRP A 41 -9.27 15.84 -15.20
C TRP A 41 -9.59 14.75 -16.23
N ALA A 42 -10.87 14.43 -16.41
CA ALA A 42 -11.29 13.39 -17.35
C ALA A 42 -11.09 13.79 -18.83
N ASN A 43 -11.33 15.05 -19.17
CA ASN A 43 -11.46 15.47 -20.56
C ASN A 43 -10.36 16.40 -21.05
N ARG A 44 -9.71 17.16 -20.15
CA ARG A 44 -8.75 18.20 -20.54
C ARG A 44 -7.31 17.88 -20.18
N GLY A 45 -7.06 16.72 -19.58
CA GLY A 45 -5.71 16.28 -19.23
C GLY A 45 -5.11 16.97 -18.02
N SER A 46 -5.88 17.81 -17.29
CA SER A 46 -5.40 18.35 -16.02
C SER A 46 -5.40 17.27 -14.95
N ILE A 47 -4.61 17.48 -13.90
CA ILE A 47 -4.51 16.54 -12.77
C ILE A 47 -4.82 17.28 -11.47
N PRO A 48 -5.31 16.57 -10.45
CA PRO A 48 -5.53 17.20 -9.14
C PRO A 48 -4.22 17.68 -8.55
N GLY A 49 -4.27 18.80 -7.83
CA GLY A 49 -3.13 19.24 -7.04
C GLY A 49 -2.80 18.23 -5.94
N ALA A 50 -1.60 18.31 -5.38
CA ALA A 50 -1.12 17.35 -4.39
C ALA A 50 -2.02 17.28 -3.15
N ASP A 51 -2.51 18.42 -2.68
CA ASP A 51 -3.41 18.51 -1.54
C ASP A 51 -4.75 17.84 -1.80
N ILE A 52 -5.33 18.10 -2.98
CA ILE A 52 -6.61 17.50 -3.38
C ILE A 52 -6.45 15.99 -3.58
N ALA A 53 -5.39 15.56 -4.25
CA ALA A 53 -5.11 14.14 -4.45
C ALA A 53 -4.96 13.40 -3.12
N TYR A 54 -4.27 14.00 -2.16
CA TYR A 54 -4.11 13.44 -0.81
C TYR A 54 -5.47 13.25 -0.12
N HIS A 55 -6.31 14.28 -0.15
CA HIS A 55 -7.62 14.21 0.52
C HIS A 55 -8.56 13.23 -0.16
N ILE A 56 -8.53 13.14 -1.47
CA ILE A 56 -9.32 12.15 -2.21
C ILE A 56 -8.87 10.73 -1.84
N ALA A 57 -7.57 10.48 -1.84
CA ALA A 57 -7.01 9.17 -1.49
C ALA A 57 -7.38 8.78 -0.06
N GLU A 58 -7.31 9.73 0.87
CA GLU A 58 -7.68 9.51 2.26
C GLU A 58 -9.17 9.16 2.39
N TYR A 59 -10.04 9.91 1.71
CA TYR A 59 -11.48 9.62 1.74
C TYR A 59 -11.82 8.25 1.16
N LEU A 60 -11.14 7.86 0.09
CA LEU A 60 -11.36 6.57 -0.57
C LEU A 60 -10.61 5.42 0.09
N ASP A 61 -9.79 5.71 1.10
CA ASP A 61 -8.94 4.73 1.79
C ASP A 61 -8.04 3.96 0.83
N VAL A 62 -7.39 4.70 -0.04
CA VAL A 62 -6.40 4.19 -1.00
C VAL A 62 -5.12 5.01 -0.88
N SER A 63 -4.01 4.45 -1.38
CA SER A 63 -2.76 5.21 -1.38
C SER A 63 -2.78 6.30 -2.45
N VAL A 64 -2.07 7.40 -2.22
CA VAL A 64 -1.90 8.46 -3.22
C VAL A 64 -1.15 7.90 -4.44
N ASP A 65 -0.16 7.05 -4.21
CA ASP A 65 0.59 6.43 -5.30
C ASP A 65 -0.32 5.64 -6.23
N TRP A 66 -1.20 4.82 -5.66
CA TRP A 66 -2.16 4.06 -6.47
C TRP A 66 -3.13 4.98 -7.21
N LEU A 67 -3.63 6.01 -6.54
CA LEU A 67 -4.57 6.95 -7.16
C LEU A 67 -3.94 7.62 -8.38
N LEU A 68 -2.70 8.05 -8.29
CA LEU A 68 -2.02 8.79 -9.34
C LEU A 68 -1.44 7.89 -10.43
N THR A 69 -0.88 6.75 -10.07
CA THR A 69 -0.11 5.90 -10.99
C THR A 69 -0.76 4.57 -11.31
N GLY A 70 -1.71 4.12 -10.49
CA GLY A 70 -2.29 2.78 -10.61
C GLY A 70 -1.40 1.68 -10.06
N ILE A 71 -0.25 2.03 -9.53
CA ILE A 71 0.72 1.09 -8.96
C ILE A 71 0.69 1.26 -7.45
N GLU A 72 0.37 0.16 -6.75
CA GLU A 72 0.46 0.16 -5.30
C GLU A 72 1.94 0.15 -4.94
N LYS A 73 2.43 1.27 -4.43
CA LYS A 73 3.79 1.33 -3.93
C LYS A 73 3.78 0.67 -2.57
N THR A 74 4.02 -0.62 -2.56
CA THR A 74 4.08 -1.38 -1.34
C THR A 74 5.33 -0.98 -0.57
N GLN A 75 5.19 0.00 0.31
CA GLN A 75 6.08 0.07 1.47
C GLN A 75 6.01 -1.25 2.23
N ASP A 76 5.01 -2.01 1.94
CA ASP A 76 4.66 -3.29 2.50
C ASP A 76 5.43 -4.45 1.87
N SER A 77 6.30 -4.20 0.89
CA SER A 77 7.20 -5.23 0.38
C SER A 77 8.15 -5.77 1.46
N ASN A 78 8.30 -5.02 2.56
CA ASN A 78 9.07 -5.44 3.73
C ASN A 78 8.20 -5.98 4.87
N LEU A 79 6.88 -5.89 4.76
CA LEU A 79 5.98 -6.48 5.74
C LEU A 79 5.85 -7.98 5.49
N PRO A 80 5.88 -8.78 6.57
CA PRO A 80 5.66 -10.22 6.44
C PRO A 80 4.27 -10.53 5.90
N PRO A 81 4.06 -11.69 5.29
CA PRO A 81 2.72 -12.14 4.93
C PRO A 81 1.78 -12.14 6.15
N PRO A 82 0.45 -12.00 5.95
CA PRO A 82 -0.51 -11.98 7.05
C PRO A 82 -0.40 -13.20 7.99
N GLU A 83 -0.05 -14.36 7.46
CA GLU A 83 0.13 -15.58 8.27
C GLU A 83 1.26 -15.43 9.28
N ILE A 84 2.34 -14.73 8.90
CA ILE A 84 3.49 -14.52 9.77
C ILE A 84 3.16 -13.47 10.83
N ILE A 85 2.41 -12.43 10.48
CA ILE A 85 1.96 -11.40 11.42
C ILE A 85 1.05 -12.02 12.47
N GLU A 86 0.11 -12.87 12.05
CA GLU A 86 -0.80 -13.59 12.95
C GLU A 86 -0.03 -14.50 13.90
N LEU A 87 0.96 -15.23 13.37
CA LEU A 87 1.83 -16.08 14.17
C LEU A 87 2.62 -15.27 15.21
N ALA A 88 3.11 -14.09 14.82
CA ALA A 88 3.83 -13.20 15.72
C ALA A 88 2.94 -12.75 16.88
N GLU A 89 1.67 -12.43 16.60
CA GLU A 89 0.69 -12.08 17.62
C GLU A 89 0.43 -13.24 18.57
N ASP A 90 0.32 -14.46 18.05
CA ASP A 90 0.13 -15.66 18.85
C ASP A 90 1.33 -15.90 19.77
N ILE A 91 2.54 -15.71 19.25
CA ILE A 91 3.77 -15.84 20.04
C ILE A 91 3.79 -14.81 21.17
N TYR A 92 3.36 -13.57 20.89
CA TYR A 92 3.31 -12.51 21.89
C TYR A 92 2.38 -12.84 23.06
N ARG A 93 1.32 -13.62 22.82
CA ARG A 93 0.37 -14.05 23.84
C ARG A 93 0.88 -15.22 24.69
N LEU A 94 1.96 -15.86 24.29
CA LEU A 94 2.54 -16.95 25.06
C LEU A 94 3.28 -16.44 26.32
N PRO A 95 3.44 -17.28 27.36
CA PRO A 95 4.30 -16.93 28.48
C PRO A 95 5.72 -16.59 28.02
N VAL A 96 6.36 -15.67 28.73
CA VAL A 96 7.70 -15.14 28.37
C VAL A 96 8.73 -16.27 28.19
N GLU A 97 8.63 -17.31 28.99
CA GLU A 97 9.54 -18.45 28.92
C GLU A 97 9.50 -19.14 27.54
N PHE A 98 8.30 -19.31 26.99
CA PHE A 98 8.11 -19.89 25.67
C PHE A 98 8.55 -18.92 24.57
N GLN A 99 8.28 -17.62 24.75
CA GLN A 99 8.75 -16.61 23.80
C GLN A 99 10.27 -16.63 23.65
N LYS A 100 11.00 -16.76 24.74
CA LYS A 100 12.46 -16.82 24.72
C LYS A 100 12.98 -18.03 23.93
N ILE A 101 12.33 -19.18 24.07
CA ILE A 101 12.70 -20.39 23.34
C ILE A 101 12.52 -20.17 21.84
N ILE A 102 11.37 -19.61 21.44
CA ILE A 102 11.06 -19.36 20.03
C ILE A 102 12.04 -18.33 19.44
N ILE A 103 12.33 -17.25 20.16
CA ILE A 103 13.27 -16.22 19.71
C ILE A 103 14.66 -16.82 19.51
N GLY A 104 15.12 -17.66 20.43
CA GLY A 104 16.40 -18.35 20.31
C GLY A 104 16.47 -19.23 19.06
N ASN A 105 15.40 -19.97 18.78
CA ASN A 105 15.31 -20.81 17.58
C ASN A 105 15.35 -19.97 16.31
N VAL A 106 14.65 -18.83 16.28
CA VAL A 106 14.65 -17.93 15.11
C VAL A 106 16.05 -17.37 14.87
N GLU A 107 16.75 -16.98 15.92
CA GLU A 107 18.12 -16.47 15.80
C GLU A 107 19.09 -17.53 15.27
N ASP A 108 18.95 -18.78 15.70
CA ASP A 108 19.73 -19.89 15.18
C ASP A 108 19.48 -20.09 13.68
N TYR A 109 18.23 -20.03 13.25
CA TYR A 109 17.88 -20.13 11.83
C TYR A 109 18.42 -18.95 11.02
N LYS A 110 18.39 -17.74 11.58
CA LYS A 110 18.98 -16.56 10.92
C LYS A 110 20.47 -16.74 10.68
N ALA A 111 21.20 -17.23 11.67
CA ALA A 111 22.63 -17.48 11.55
C ALA A 111 22.92 -18.53 10.48
N LEU A 112 22.11 -19.58 10.41
CA LEU A 112 22.24 -20.62 9.39
C LEU A 112 21.95 -20.07 7.99
N CYS A 113 20.88 -19.30 7.82
CA CYS A 113 20.54 -18.68 6.54
C CYS A 113 21.65 -17.75 6.06
N PHE A 114 22.19 -16.93 6.94
CA PHE A 114 23.30 -16.03 6.62
C PHE A 114 24.53 -16.80 6.14
N LYS A 115 24.85 -17.88 6.80
CA LYS A 115 25.98 -18.75 6.43
C LYS A 115 25.77 -19.37 5.05
N LEU A 116 24.55 -19.85 4.75
CA LEU A 116 24.22 -20.45 3.46
C LEU A 116 24.28 -19.42 2.33
N GLU A 117 23.80 -18.21 2.54
CA GLU A 117 23.88 -17.14 1.56
C GLU A 117 25.34 -16.77 1.25
N LYS A 118 26.18 -16.71 2.28
CA LYS A 118 27.59 -16.40 2.14
C LYS A 118 28.31 -17.49 1.35
N GLU A 119 28.04 -18.75 1.62
CA GLU A 119 28.61 -19.88 0.89
C GLU A 119 28.15 -19.88 -0.58
N SER A 120 26.88 -19.60 -0.83
CA SER A 120 26.33 -19.51 -2.19
C SER A 120 27.01 -18.38 -2.99
N THR A 121 27.28 -17.24 -2.37
CA THR A 121 27.95 -16.12 -3.01
C THR A 121 29.40 -16.44 -3.34
N GLN A 122 30.08 -17.18 -2.48
CA GLN A 122 31.48 -17.60 -2.70
C GLN A 122 31.58 -18.71 -3.75
N GLY A 123 30.53 -19.49 -3.94
CA GLY A 123 30.51 -20.58 -4.92
C GLY A 123 30.39 -20.16 -6.37
N ILE A 124 30.15 -18.88 -6.64
CA ILE A 124 29.96 -18.33 -7.99
C ILE A 124 31.25 -17.70 -8.55
N GLY A 125 32.27 -17.63 -7.72
CA GLY A 125 33.56 -17.01 -8.11
C GLY A 125 34.38 -17.81 -9.10
#